data_8a5c1ca14e34c9e01fda68ffa0d34e79
#
_entry.id   8a5c1ca14e34c9e01fda68ffa0d34e79
#
_cell.length_a   1.000
_cell.length_b   1.000
_cell.length_c   1.000
_cell.angle_alpha   90.00
_cell.angle_beta   90.00
_cell.angle_gamma   90.00
#
_symmetry.space_group_name_H-M   'P 1'
#
loop_
_entity.id
_entity.type
_entity.pdbx_description
1 polymer ?
#
loop_
_entity_poly.entity_id
_entity_poly.type
_entity_poly.pdbx_seq_one_letter_code
_entity_poly.pdbx_strand_id
1 'polypeptide(L)'
;MVFSSVSFLVFFLPCLFVLYFIVPHRYRGARNFILLAFSLAFYACGGPKFLLLMLLSIVINYCCGLLAGPKHRPTVRKAGVTLAAVLGLGLLGWFKYAGFFGEMLHALMPFIPVPQVTLPIGISFFTFQGLSYVIDVFRDDAAVQKSPLKLALYISFFPQLVAGPIVRYTTVAEEIDERHESVSEFSAGAVRFLFGLAKKMLLANAVAQVADAAFSAASPSVLFAWLGAVSYTFQIYFDFSAYSDMAIGLGRMFGFHFLENFNYPYVSRSITEFWRRWHISLSTWFRDYVYIPLGGNRCSRARNILNLFIVWFLTGLWHGASWNFICWGLWFFVLLIGEKFVWGKALSRLPALLQHFYTMLLVVFSWVLFRADTLGAALTYFAAMFGSSGVFCGERVIYYALEFWPELLCCCVAALPVKTLLETALEERDSRISRAVLIAGPKLASLALLTLSYCKLVTGSFNPFIYFRF
;
A
#
# COMPACT_ATOMS: atom_id res chain seq x y z
N MET A 1 -4.40 -5.45 -15.47
CA MET A 1 -4.19 -6.83 -14.93
C MET A 1 -3.89 -6.72 -13.45
N VAL A 2 -4.35 -7.67 -12.61
CA VAL A 2 -4.06 -7.72 -11.15
C VAL A 2 -3.42 -9.06 -10.81
N PHE A 3 -2.64 -9.13 -9.72
CA PHE A 3 -1.94 -10.36 -9.33
C PHE A 3 -2.89 -11.51 -8.98
N SER A 4 -4.08 -11.20 -8.46
CA SER A 4 -5.14 -12.15 -8.18
C SER A 4 -6.07 -12.37 -9.38
N SER A 5 -5.55 -12.48 -10.59
CA SER A 5 -6.33 -12.81 -11.79
C SER A 5 -5.81 -14.08 -12.47
N VAL A 6 -6.71 -14.85 -13.08
CA VAL A 6 -6.35 -16.06 -13.85
C VAL A 6 -5.32 -15.75 -14.93
N SER A 7 -5.53 -14.64 -15.67
CA SER A 7 -4.60 -14.21 -16.73
C SER A 7 -3.20 -13.95 -16.21
N PHE A 8 -3.06 -13.39 -15.01
CA PHE A 8 -1.75 -13.18 -14.39
C PHE A 8 -1.10 -14.51 -13.96
N LEU A 9 -1.85 -15.33 -13.23
CA LEU A 9 -1.31 -16.55 -12.62
C LEU A 9 -1.01 -17.66 -13.63
N VAL A 10 -1.84 -17.81 -14.68
CA VAL A 10 -1.75 -18.93 -15.61
C VAL A 10 -0.97 -18.59 -16.88
N PHE A 11 -0.98 -17.32 -17.31
CA PHE A 11 -0.31 -16.93 -18.56
C PHE A 11 0.87 -16.00 -18.33
N PHE A 12 0.64 -14.85 -17.71
CA PHE A 12 1.68 -13.83 -17.60
C PHE A 12 2.89 -14.31 -16.79
N LEU A 13 2.65 -14.78 -15.57
CA LEU A 13 3.72 -15.15 -14.65
C LEU A 13 4.53 -16.39 -15.12
N PRO A 14 3.91 -17.50 -15.57
CA PRO A 14 4.64 -18.63 -16.11
C PRO A 14 5.45 -18.28 -17.37
N CYS A 15 4.87 -17.50 -18.30
CA CYS A 15 5.58 -17.05 -19.49
C CYS A 15 6.82 -16.21 -19.11
N LEU A 16 6.66 -15.27 -18.16
CA LEU A 16 7.77 -14.47 -17.66
C LEU A 16 8.86 -15.36 -17.02
N PHE A 17 8.50 -16.34 -16.19
CA PHE A 17 9.46 -17.24 -15.56
C PHE A 17 10.24 -18.03 -16.59
N VAL A 18 9.57 -18.63 -17.58
CA VAL A 18 10.23 -19.39 -18.63
C VAL A 18 11.23 -18.50 -19.38
N LEU A 19 10.81 -17.33 -19.85
CA LEU A 19 11.68 -16.42 -20.62
C LEU A 19 12.82 -15.87 -19.77
N TYR A 20 12.58 -15.57 -18.49
CA TYR A 20 13.58 -15.01 -17.59
C TYR A 20 14.66 -16.06 -17.23
N PHE A 21 14.26 -17.27 -16.84
CA PHE A 21 15.20 -18.29 -16.36
C PHE A 21 15.89 -19.07 -17.48
N ILE A 22 15.37 -19.09 -18.72
CA ILE A 22 16.06 -19.65 -19.87
C ILE A 22 17.33 -18.83 -20.21
N VAL A 23 17.36 -17.55 -19.91
CA VAL A 23 18.54 -16.69 -20.11
C VAL A 23 19.54 -16.96 -18.99
N PRO A 24 20.80 -17.35 -19.29
CA PRO A 24 21.82 -17.55 -18.26
C PRO A 24 22.07 -16.27 -17.44
N HIS A 25 22.37 -16.43 -16.14
CA HIS A 25 22.59 -15.32 -15.20
C HIS A 25 23.70 -14.34 -15.65
N ARG A 26 24.69 -14.81 -16.39
CA ARG A 26 25.77 -13.96 -16.96
C ARG A 26 25.25 -12.87 -17.91
N TYR A 27 24.08 -13.05 -18.51
CA TYR A 27 23.46 -12.07 -19.39
C TYR A 27 22.45 -11.18 -18.64
N ARG A 28 22.91 -10.52 -17.56
CA ARG A 28 22.09 -9.68 -16.68
C ARG A 28 21.28 -8.62 -17.42
N GLY A 29 21.89 -7.99 -18.44
CA GLY A 29 21.22 -7.00 -19.29
C GLY A 29 19.99 -7.56 -20.01
N ALA A 30 20.07 -8.79 -20.54
CA ALA A 30 18.95 -9.46 -21.20
C ALA A 30 17.83 -9.81 -20.19
N ARG A 31 18.17 -10.30 -18.99
CA ARG A 31 17.21 -10.52 -17.92
C ARG A 31 16.49 -9.24 -17.50
N ASN A 32 17.23 -8.14 -17.36
CA ASN A 32 16.66 -6.82 -17.04
C ASN A 32 15.74 -6.33 -18.16
N PHE A 33 16.10 -6.55 -19.42
CA PHE A 33 15.26 -6.19 -20.57
C PHE A 33 13.94 -7.00 -20.59
N ILE A 34 13.99 -8.30 -20.28
CA ILE A 34 12.79 -9.14 -20.18
C ILE A 34 11.87 -8.61 -19.07
N LEU A 35 12.42 -8.33 -17.87
CA LEU A 35 11.64 -7.75 -16.77
C LEU A 35 11.02 -6.39 -17.15
N LEU A 36 11.77 -5.53 -17.83
CA LEU A 36 11.29 -4.23 -18.30
C LEU A 36 10.16 -4.42 -19.32
N ALA A 37 10.34 -5.26 -20.33
CA ALA A 37 9.33 -5.50 -21.37
C ALA A 37 8.02 -6.03 -20.76
N PHE A 38 8.11 -7.01 -19.86
CA PHE A 38 6.94 -7.54 -19.17
C PHE A 38 6.31 -6.52 -18.23
N SER A 39 7.09 -5.68 -17.56
CA SER A 39 6.57 -4.60 -16.70
C SER A 39 5.78 -3.57 -17.52
N LEU A 40 6.30 -3.15 -18.66
CA LEU A 40 5.59 -2.23 -19.55
C LEU A 40 4.34 -2.88 -20.16
N ALA A 41 4.40 -4.17 -20.54
CA ALA A 41 3.24 -4.94 -21.00
C ALA A 41 2.17 -5.06 -19.90
N PHE A 42 2.57 -5.38 -18.67
CA PHE A 42 1.67 -5.43 -17.51
C PHE A 42 0.94 -4.10 -17.30
N TYR A 43 1.65 -2.99 -17.39
CA TYR A 43 1.08 -1.65 -17.26
C TYR A 43 0.15 -1.30 -18.42
N ALA A 44 0.55 -1.62 -19.65
CA ALA A 44 -0.27 -1.39 -20.85
C ALA A 44 -1.62 -2.11 -20.81
N CYS A 45 -1.70 -3.29 -20.17
CA CYS A 45 -2.97 -3.98 -19.92
C CYS A 45 -3.96 -3.19 -19.04
N GLY A 46 -3.48 -2.22 -18.26
CA GLY A 46 -4.31 -1.33 -17.44
C GLY A 46 -4.82 -0.09 -18.20
N GLY A 47 -4.29 0.17 -19.41
CA GLY A 47 -4.66 1.29 -20.26
C GLY A 47 -3.46 1.74 -21.12
N PRO A 48 -3.43 1.37 -22.42
CA PRO A 48 -2.25 1.61 -23.27
C PRO A 48 -1.91 3.11 -23.43
N LYS A 49 -2.89 4.01 -23.37
CA LYS A 49 -2.67 5.47 -23.39
C LYS A 49 -1.85 5.98 -22.20
N PHE A 50 -1.91 5.31 -21.03
CA PHE A 50 -1.17 5.68 -19.85
C PHE A 50 0.28 5.19 -19.87
N LEU A 51 0.62 4.24 -20.75
CA LEU A 51 2.01 3.83 -20.98
C LEU A 51 2.87 5.00 -21.44
N LEU A 52 2.37 5.87 -22.32
CA LEU A 52 3.09 7.06 -22.76
C LEU A 52 3.38 8.01 -21.59
N LEU A 53 2.44 8.16 -20.66
CA LEU A 53 2.63 8.98 -19.48
C LEU A 53 3.72 8.42 -18.56
N MET A 54 3.75 7.09 -18.38
CA MET A 54 4.81 6.43 -17.62
C MET A 54 6.18 6.61 -18.29
N LEU A 55 6.26 6.41 -19.61
CA LEU A 55 7.50 6.62 -20.36
C LEU A 55 7.96 8.09 -20.27
N LEU A 56 7.05 9.05 -20.36
CA LEU A 56 7.34 10.47 -20.13
C LEU A 56 7.90 10.69 -18.71
N SER A 57 7.28 10.13 -17.69
CA SER A 57 7.76 10.23 -16.31
C SER A 57 9.16 9.63 -16.15
N ILE A 58 9.44 8.49 -16.78
CA ILE A 58 10.77 7.87 -16.79
C ILE A 58 11.81 8.82 -17.42
N VAL A 59 11.50 9.41 -18.59
CA VAL A 59 12.39 10.34 -19.26
C VAL A 59 12.64 11.58 -18.41
N ILE A 60 11.60 12.18 -17.81
CA ILE A 60 11.73 13.33 -16.91
C ILE A 60 12.70 13.00 -15.77
N ASN A 61 12.45 11.90 -15.05
CA ASN A 61 13.28 11.53 -13.90
C ASN A 61 14.70 11.15 -14.30
N TYR A 62 14.91 10.55 -15.48
CA TYR A 62 16.23 10.26 -16.02
C TYR A 62 17.02 11.55 -16.30
N CYS A 63 16.45 12.47 -17.06
CA CYS A 63 17.10 13.75 -17.37
C CYS A 63 17.37 14.58 -16.10
N CYS A 64 16.39 14.67 -15.20
CA CYS A 64 16.52 15.38 -13.95
C CYS A 64 17.56 14.73 -13.02
N GLY A 65 17.63 13.39 -12.98
CA GLY A 65 18.66 12.66 -12.25
C GLY A 65 20.08 12.92 -12.76
N LEU A 66 20.25 13.00 -14.09
CA LEU A 66 21.53 13.41 -14.69
C LEU A 66 21.91 14.83 -14.24
N LEU A 67 20.97 15.79 -14.27
CA LEU A 67 21.20 17.18 -13.85
C LEU A 67 21.49 17.28 -12.34
N ALA A 68 20.84 16.46 -11.50
CA ALA A 68 21.04 16.45 -10.06
C ALA A 68 22.39 15.87 -9.62
N GLY A 69 23.11 15.20 -10.53
CA GLY A 69 24.35 14.50 -10.24
C GLY A 69 25.51 15.41 -9.80
N PRO A 70 26.51 14.85 -9.05
CA PRO A 70 27.56 15.59 -8.38
C PRO A 70 28.55 16.29 -9.33
N LYS A 71 28.53 15.94 -10.62
CA LYS A 71 29.40 16.60 -11.64
C LYS A 71 28.95 18.01 -12.00
N HIS A 72 27.73 18.40 -11.65
CA HIS A 72 27.18 19.72 -12.00
C HIS A 72 27.32 20.73 -10.87
N ARG A 73 27.24 22.00 -11.22
CA ARG A 73 27.22 23.12 -10.26
C ARG A 73 25.98 23.01 -9.36
N PRO A 74 26.05 23.50 -8.11
CA PRO A 74 24.91 23.40 -7.17
C PRO A 74 23.62 24.01 -7.70
N THR A 75 23.68 25.06 -8.53
CA THR A 75 22.50 25.66 -9.16
C THR A 75 21.84 24.74 -10.17
N VAL A 76 22.62 24.01 -10.99
CA VAL A 76 22.11 23.02 -11.95
C VAL A 76 21.51 21.80 -11.22
N ARG A 77 22.19 21.36 -10.17
CA ARG A 77 21.67 20.26 -9.32
C ARG A 77 20.30 20.61 -8.70
N LYS A 78 20.19 21.81 -8.12
CA LYS A 78 18.90 22.31 -7.58
C LYS A 78 17.84 22.43 -8.67
N ALA A 79 18.20 22.95 -9.85
CA ALA A 79 17.27 23.03 -10.98
C ALA A 79 16.75 21.64 -11.40
N GLY A 80 17.61 20.60 -11.42
CA GLY A 80 17.22 19.22 -11.69
C GLY A 80 16.15 18.72 -10.72
N VAL A 81 16.34 18.89 -9.41
CA VAL A 81 15.36 18.50 -8.39
C VAL A 81 14.06 19.31 -8.52
N THR A 82 14.17 20.61 -8.69
CA THR A 82 13.00 21.48 -8.83
C THR A 82 12.17 21.10 -10.06
N LEU A 83 12.83 20.83 -11.18
CA LEU A 83 12.18 20.42 -12.42
C LEU A 83 11.48 19.06 -12.25
N ALA A 84 12.13 18.08 -11.62
CA ALA A 84 11.52 16.78 -11.31
C ALA A 84 10.28 16.94 -10.42
N ALA A 85 10.36 17.78 -9.37
CA ALA A 85 9.24 18.05 -8.48
C ALA A 85 8.10 18.76 -9.22
N VAL A 86 8.36 19.82 -9.96
CA VAL A 86 7.33 20.58 -10.68
C VAL A 86 6.65 19.72 -11.75
N LEU A 87 7.42 19.00 -12.57
CA LEU A 87 6.84 18.17 -13.64
C LEU A 87 6.15 16.92 -13.06
N GLY A 88 6.79 16.21 -12.12
CA GLY A 88 6.23 15.00 -11.53
C GLY A 88 4.98 15.28 -10.69
N LEU A 89 5.04 16.26 -9.77
CA LEU A 89 3.88 16.65 -8.96
C LEU A 89 2.84 17.40 -9.79
N GLY A 90 3.23 18.13 -10.82
CA GLY A 90 2.32 18.78 -11.77
C GLY A 90 1.48 17.76 -12.55
N LEU A 91 2.12 16.69 -13.09
CA LEU A 91 1.40 15.58 -13.74
C LEU A 91 0.47 14.87 -12.76
N LEU A 92 0.97 14.52 -11.56
CA LEU A 92 0.13 13.94 -10.52
C LEU A 92 -1.04 14.86 -10.17
N GLY A 93 -0.77 16.17 -10.02
CA GLY A 93 -1.75 17.19 -9.71
C GLY A 93 -2.85 17.27 -10.77
N TRP A 94 -2.49 17.29 -12.03
CA TRP A 94 -3.46 17.32 -13.13
C TRP A 94 -4.34 16.07 -13.15
N PHE A 95 -3.73 14.89 -13.17
CA PHE A 95 -4.50 13.66 -13.30
C PHE A 95 -5.33 13.31 -12.05
N LYS A 96 -4.89 13.71 -10.87
CA LYS A 96 -5.56 13.34 -9.62
C LYS A 96 -6.52 14.41 -9.10
N TYR A 97 -6.18 15.70 -9.26
CA TYR A 97 -6.90 16.78 -8.58
C TYR A 97 -7.63 17.75 -9.53
N ALA A 98 -7.42 17.70 -10.84
CA ALA A 98 -8.07 18.63 -11.75
C ALA A 98 -9.61 18.55 -11.69
N GLY A 99 -10.20 17.35 -11.59
CA GLY A 99 -11.62 17.16 -11.39
C GLY A 99 -12.12 17.79 -10.09
N PHE A 100 -11.47 17.46 -8.97
CA PHE A 100 -11.83 17.98 -7.64
C PHE A 100 -11.79 19.50 -7.54
N PHE A 101 -10.71 20.12 -8.01
CA PHE A 101 -10.63 21.59 -8.05
C PHE A 101 -11.58 22.18 -9.10
N GLY A 102 -11.81 21.49 -10.21
CA GLY A 102 -12.77 21.87 -11.23
C GLY A 102 -14.20 21.91 -10.67
N GLU A 103 -14.62 20.92 -9.91
CA GLU A 103 -15.92 20.90 -9.21
C GLU A 103 -16.06 22.06 -8.22
N MET A 104 -15.01 22.35 -7.44
CA MET A 104 -15.03 23.48 -6.51
C MET A 104 -15.13 24.82 -7.25
N LEU A 105 -14.41 24.99 -8.36
CA LEU A 105 -14.47 26.20 -9.17
C LEU A 105 -15.82 26.32 -9.88
N HIS A 106 -16.36 25.23 -10.40
CA HIS A 106 -17.68 25.19 -11.03
C HIS A 106 -18.79 25.57 -10.05
N ALA A 107 -18.70 25.11 -8.79
CA ALA A 107 -19.65 25.49 -7.74
C ALA A 107 -19.66 27.01 -7.43
N LEU A 108 -18.49 27.67 -7.56
CA LEU A 108 -18.36 29.12 -7.40
C LEU A 108 -18.68 29.87 -8.70
N MET A 109 -18.33 29.32 -9.84
CA MET A 109 -18.43 29.91 -11.18
C MET A 109 -18.96 28.85 -12.17
N PRO A 110 -20.29 28.72 -12.32
CA PRO A 110 -20.92 27.66 -13.13
C PRO A 110 -20.50 27.59 -14.61
N PHE A 111 -19.93 28.68 -15.14
CA PHE A 111 -19.43 28.72 -16.53
C PHE A 111 -18.07 27.99 -16.72
N ILE A 112 -17.36 27.65 -15.65
CA ILE A 112 -16.08 26.91 -15.74
C ILE A 112 -16.39 25.42 -15.88
N PRO A 113 -15.96 24.76 -16.98
CA PRO A 113 -16.20 23.32 -17.16
C PRO A 113 -15.35 22.48 -16.19
N VAL A 114 -15.93 21.39 -15.68
CA VAL A 114 -15.20 20.42 -14.86
C VAL A 114 -14.38 19.50 -15.74
N PRO A 115 -13.05 19.45 -15.60
CA PRO A 115 -12.20 18.56 -16.38
C PRO A 115 -12.52 17.08 -16.13
N GLN A 116 -12.83 16.33 -17.19
CA GLN A 116 -13.05 14.88 -17.14
C GLN A 116 -11.72 14.15 -17.32
N VAL A 117 -11.03 13.89 -16.23
CA VAL A 117 -9.69 13.27 -16.24
C VAL A 117 -9.76 11.86 -15.66
N THR A 118 -9.32 10.86 -16.43
CA THR A 118 -9.22 9.48 -15.94
C THR A 118 -7.87 9.30 -15.24
N LEU A 119 -7.91 8.87 -13.98
CA LEU A 119 -6.70 8.64 -13.17
C LEU A 119 -5.89 7.44 -13.69
N PRO A 120 -4.61 7.61 -14.06
CA PRO A 120 -3.73 6.50 -14.43
C PRO A 120 -3.40 5.65 -13.21
N ILE A 121 -3.55 4.34 -13.33
CA ILE A 121 -3.24 3.40 -12.24
C ILE A 121 -1.76 3.53 -11.86
N GLY A 122 -1.47 3.65 -10.56
CA GLY A 122 -0.10 3.71 -10.05
C GLY A 122 0.63 5.03 -10.22
N ILE A 123 0.00 6.10 -10.76
CA ILE A 123 0.66 7.40 -10.97
C ILE A 123 1.28 7.95 -9.69
N SER A 124 0.63 7.81 -8.55
CA SER A 124 1.15 8.25 -7.24
C SER A 124 2.42 7.49 -6.85
N PHE A 125 2.48 6.19 -7.14
CA PHE A 125 3.62 5.33 -6.81
C PHE A 125 4.84 5.65 -7.67
N PHE A 126 4.71 5.61 -9.00
CA PHE A 126 5.86 5.87 -9.86
C PHE A 126 6.34 7.34 -9.82
N THR A 127 5.45 8.29 -9.51
CA THR A 127 5.85 9.69 -9.26
C THR A 127 6.72 9.78 -8.01
N PHE A 128 6.32 9.13 -6.90
CA PHE A 128 7.10 9.14 -5.67
C PHE A 128 8.42 8.40 -5.80
N GLN A 129 8.45 7.28 -6.53
CA GLN A 129 9.68 6.54 -6.82
C GLN A 129 10.65 7.38 -7.65
N GLY A 130 10.19 7.97 -8.76
CA GLY A 130 11.03 8.81 -9.60
C GLY A 130 11.54 10.05 -8.86
N LEU A 131 10.68 10.73 -8.12
CA LEU A 131 11.06 11.92 -7.35
C LEU A 131 12.06 11.57 -6.23
N SER A 132 11.87 10.46 -5.50
CA SER A 132 12.84 10.04 -4.49
C SER A 132 14.21 9.73 -5.10
N TYR A 133 14.25 9.07 -6.27
CA TYR A 133 15.53 8.85 -6.98
C TYR A 133 16.26 10.16 -7.26
N VAL A 134 15.59 11.17 -7.83
CA VAL A 134 16.23 12.45 -8.14
C VAL A 134 16.71 13.18 -6.89
N ILE A 135 15.93 13.13 -5.80
CA ILE A 135 16.31 13.73 -4.51
C ILE A 135 17.50 12.98 -3.88
N ASP A 136 17.51 11.64 -3.90
CA ASP A 136 18.61 10.83 -3.36
C ASP A 136 19.91 11.08 -4.12
N VAL A 137 19.85 11.22 -5.46
CA VAL A 137 21.00 11.64 -6.27
C VAL A 137 21.48 13.04 -5.89
N PHE A 138 20.57 13.98 -5.67
CA PHE A 138 20.92 15.34 -5.25
C PHE A 138 21.58 15.39 -3.87
N ARG A 139 21.15 14.52 -2.94
CA ARG A 139 21.73 14.40 -1.58
C ARG A 139 23.04 13.62 -1.55
N ASP A 140 23.46 13.08 -2.69
CA ASP A 140 24.58 12.15 -2.82
C ASP A 140 24.36 10.81 -2.06
N ASP A 141 23.10 10.48 -1.73
CA ASP A 141 22.69 9.21 -1.12
C ASP A 141 22.58 8.07 -2.17
N ALA A 142 22.47 8.43 -3.45
CA ALA A 142 22.40 7.49 -4.57
C ALA A 142 23.32 7.91 -5.72
N ALA A 143 23.93 6.92 -6.37
CA ALA A 143 24.67 7.15 -7.61
C ALA A 143 23.73 7.49 -8.78
N VAL A 144 24.19 8.36 -9.67
CA VAL A 144 23.46 8.70 -10.91
C VAL A 144 23.34 7.49 -11.81
N GLN A 145 22.12 7.07 -12.14
CA GLN A 145 21.89 5.98 -13.10
C GLN A 145 22.10 6.47 -14.54
N LYS A 146 23.16 5.99 -15.18
CA LYS A 146 23.52 6.38 -16.55
C LYS A 146 22.76 5.59 -17.62
N SER A 147 22.17 4.45 -17.28
CA SER A 147 21.41 3.65 -18.22
C SER A 147 19.92 3.98 -18.13
N PRO A 148 19.30 4.50 -19.19
CA PRO A 148 17.87 4.80 -19.18
C PRO A 148 17.03 3.53 -19.02
N LEU A 149 17.50 2.38 -19.53
CA LEU A 149 16.78 1.10 -19.40
C LEU A 149 16.76 0.58 -17.96
N LYS A 150 17.84 0.77 -17.20
CA LYS A 150 17.89 0.37 -15.78
C LYS A 150 16.98 1.25 -14.93
N LEU A 151 16.95 2.56 -15.19
CA LEU A 151 16.03 3.47 -14.51
C LEU A 151 14.57 3.18 -14.91
N ALA A 152 14.32 2.88 -16.18
CA ALA A 152 13.02 2.46 -16.66
C ALA A 152 12.54 1.19 -15.95
N LEU A 153 13.41 0.18 -15.82
CA LEU A 153 13.10 -1.03 -15.06
C LEU A 153 12.74 -0.69 -13.60
N TYR A 154 13.53 0.13 -12.92
CA TYR A 154 13.26 0.51 -11.54
C TYR A 154 11.88 1.17 -11.39
N ILE A 155 11.55 2.16 -12.22
CA ILE A 155 10.30 2.92 -12.10
C ILE A 155 9.09 2.08 -12.51
N SER A 156 9.22 1.24 -13.55
CA SER A 156 8.10 0.47 -14.11
C SER A 156 7.97 -0.95 -13.56
N PHE A 157 8.85 -1.41 -12.67
CA PHE A 157 8.90 -2.80 -12.23
C PHE A 157 7.56 -3.26 -11.67
N PHE A 158 6.91 -4.20 -12.36
CA PHE A 158 5.51 -4.54 -12.16
C PHE A 158 5.14 -4.99 -10.74
N PRO A 159 6.01 -5.66 -9.94
CA PRO A 159 5.63 -6.06 -8.59
C PRO A 159 5.31 -4.88 -7.67
N GLN A 160 6.06 -3.78 -7.81
CA GLN A 160 5.91 -2.60 -6.94
C GLN A 160 4.97 -1.52 -7.49
N LEU A 161 4.66 -1.57 -8.81
CA LEU A 161 4.14 -0.44 -9.58
C LEU A 161 2.74 0.03 -9.16
N VAL A 162 1.81 -0.87 -8.84
CA VAL A 162 0.38 -0.53 -8.64
C VAL A 162 0.05 -0.21 -7.19
N ALA A 163 0.42 -1.09 -6.26
CA ALA A 163 0.17 -0.95 -4.83
C ALA A 163 1.19 -1.73 -3.98
N GLY A 164 2.38 -1.98 -4.54
CA GLY A 164 3.49 -2.58 -3.80
C GLY A 164 4.08 -1.60 -2.77
N PRO A 165 5.11 -2.01 -2.02
CA PRO A 165 5.89 -1.07 -1.23
C PRO A 165 6.46 0.04 -2.13
N ILE A 166 6.50 1.29 -1.64
CA ILE A 166 7.23 2.37 -2.33
C ILE A 166 8.73 2.10 -2.16
N VAL A 167 9.29 1.36 -3.12
CA VAL A 167 10.70 0.96 -3.08
C VAL A 167 11.56 2.14 -3.51
N ARG A 168 12.61 2.44 -2.73
CA ARG A 168 13.58 3.47 -3.09
C ARG A 168 14.62 2.92 -4.05
N TYR A 169 15.20 3.80 -4.86
CA TYR A 169 16.27 3.41 -5.77
C TYR A 169 17.47 2.83 -5.02
N THR A 170 17.85 3.43 -3.89
CA THR A 170 18.94 2.95 -3.01
C THR A 170 18.76 1.53 -2.52
N THR A 171 17.51 1.05 -2.36
CA THR A 171 17.21 -0.32 -1.91
C THR A 171 17.54 -1.37 -2.97
N VAL A 172 17.37 -1.05 -4.25
CA VAL A 172 17.47 -2.03 -5.36
C VAL A 172 18.56 -1.69 -6.38
N ALA A 173 19.29 -0.61 -6.17
CA ALA A 173 20.29 -0.11 -7.13
C ALA A 173 21.36 -1.16 -7.45
N GLU A 174 21.92 -1.81 -6.44
CA GLU A 174 22.92 -2.85 -6.59
C GLU A 174 22.31 -4.11 -7.22
N GLU A 175 21.11 -4.49 -6.81
CA GLU A 175 20.41 -5.68 -7.27
C GLU A 175 19.98 -5.61 -8.76
N ILE A 176 19.85 -4.40 -9.32
CA ILE A 176 19.63 -4.23 -10.76
C ILE A 176 20.83 -4.80 -11.55
N ASP A 177 22.03 -4.67 -11.02
CA ASP A 177 23.27 -5.10 -11.68
C ASP A 177 23.75 -6.46 -11.17
N GLU A 178 23.77 -6.68 -9.87
CA GLU A 178 24.45 -7.78 -9.19
C GLU A 178 23.51 -8.55 -8.24
N ARG A 179 22.38 -9.03 -8.72
CA ARG A 179 21.50 -9.86 -7.90
C ARG A 179 21.79 -11.36 -8.12
N HIS A 180 21.53 -12.12 -7.07
CA HIS A 180 21.70 -13.58 -7.05
C HIS A 180 20.34 -14.26 -6.89
N GLU A 181 19.92 -14.94 -7.95
CA GLU A 181 18.74 -15.79 -7.90
C GLU A 181 19.15 -17.20 -7.46
N SER A 182 18.52 -17.72 -6.43
CA SER A 182 18.69 -19.09 -5.96
C SER A 182 17.35 -19.83 -5.86
N VAL A 183 17.39 -21.15 -5.89
CA VAL A 183 16.19 -21.99 -5.69
C VAL A 183 15.57 -21.73 -4.31
N SER A 184 16.40 -21.47 -3.30
CA SER A 184 15.95 -21.13 -1.95
C SER A 184 15.18 -19.81 -1.92
N GLU A 185 15.73 -18.76 -2.55
CA GLU A 185 15.08 -17.44 -2.65
C GLU A 185 13.79 -17.51 -3.46
N PHE A 186 13.82 -18.24 -4.59
CA PHE A 186 12.62 -18.49 -5.38
C PHE A 186 11.53 -19.20 -4.58
N SER A 187 11.89 -20.28 -3.87
CA SER A 187 10.93 -21.03 -3.03
C SER A 187 10.34 -20.16 -1.91
N ALA A 188 11.17 -19.38 -1.22
CA ALA A 188 10.71 -18.49 -0.17
C ALA A 188 9.82 -17.36 -0.72
N GLY A 189 10.17 -16.80 -1.89
CA GLY A 189 9.37 -15.82 -2.59
C GLY A 189 8.02 -16.38 -3.03
N ALA A 190 7.99 -17.60 -3.56
CA ALA A 190 6.77 -18.30 -3.97
C ALA A 190 5.84 -18.58 -2.79
N VAL A 191 6.36 -19.09 -1.68
CA VAL A 191 5.60 -19.28 -0.43
C VAL A 191 4.97 -17.95 0.01
N ARG A 192 5.75 -16.87 0.04
CA ARG A 192 5.24 -15.55 0.44
C ARG A 192 4.15 -15.03 -0.51
N PHE A 193 4.35 -15.18 -1.81
CA PHE A 193 3.36 -14.83 -2.82
C PHE A 193 2.03 -15.58 -2.61
N LEU A 194 2.09 -16.88 -2.36
CA LEU A 194 0.93 -17.73 -2.17
C LEU A 194 0.18 -17.40 -0.88
N PHE A 195 0.87 -17.09 0.22
CA PHE A 195 0.23 -16.57 1.43
C PHE A 195 -0.43 -15.21 1.18
N GLY A 196 0.19 -14.32 0.41
CA GLY A 196 -0.41 -13.06 -0.03
C GLY A 196 -1.68 -13.31 -0.85
N LEU A 197 -1.63 -14.20 -1.83
CA LEU A 197 -2.80 -14.58 -2.64
C LEU A 197 -3.94 -15.13 -1.76
N ALA A 198 -3.63 -15.97 -0.78
CA ALA A 198 -4.61 -16.51 0.15
C ALA A 198 -5.25 -15.43 1.02
N LYS A 199 -4.47 -14.49 1.56
CA LYS A 199 -5.01 -13.32 2.27
C LYS A 199 -6.02 -12.56 1.43
N LYS A 200 -5.71 -12.33 0.14
CA LYS A 200 -6.59 -11.64 -0.80
C LYS A 200 -7.86 -12.43 -1.08
N MET A 201 -7.72 -13.68 -1.48
CA MET A 201 -8.84 -14.48 -1.99
C MET A 201 -9.75 -15.01 -0.90
N LEU A 202 -9.18 -15.42 0.24
CA LEU A 202 -9.92 -16.11 1.30
C LEU A 202 -10.38 -15.17 2.41
N LEU A 203 -9.61 -14.11 2.71
CA LEU A 203 -9.92 -13.19 3.80
C LEU A 203 -10.49 -11.87 3.28
N ALA A 204 -9.69 -11.09 2.53
CA ALA A 204 -10.10 -9.75 2.11
C ALA A 204 -11.38 -9.74 1.29
N ASN A 205 -11.51 -10.63 0.29
CA ASN A 205 -12.69 -10.70 -0.56
C ASN A 205 -13.95 -11.18 0.21
N ALA A 206 -13.80 -12.05 1.21
CA ALA A 206 -14.93 -12.52 2.02
C ALA A 206 -15.47 -11.39 2.90
N VAL A 207 -14.61 -10.76 3.72
CA VAL A 207 -15.06 -9.67 4.61
C VAL A 207 -15.47 -8.41 3.84
N ALA A 208 -15.01 -8.24 2.57
CA ALA A 208 -15.46 -7.16 1.69
C ALA A 208 -16.96 -7.24 1.39
N GLN A 209 -17.53 -8.44 1.26
CA GLN A 209 -18.96 -8.61 1.03
C GLN A 209 -19.79 -8.08 2.20
N VAL A 210 -19.35 -8.35 3.43
CA VAL A 210 -19.98 -7.84 4.65
C VAL A 210 -19.87 -6.33 4.74
N ALA A 211 -18.67 -5.79 4.49
CA ALA A 211 -18.43 -4.36 4.51
C ALA A 211 -19.28 -3.63 3.46
N ASP A 212 -19.27 -4.11 2.21
CA ASP A 212 -20.03 -3.48 1.13
C ASP A 212 -21.55 -3.54 1.39
N ALA A 213 -22.06 -4.65 1.92
CA ALA A 213 -23.47 -4.76 2.28
C ALA A 213 -23.89 -3.79 3.41
N ALA A 214 -23.02 -3.58 4.40
CA ALA A 214 -23.32 -2.69 5.51
C ALA A 214 -23.21 -1.20 5.10
N PHE A 215 -22.17 -0.83 4.32
CA PHE A 215 -21.97 0.55 3.87
C PHE A 215 -22.96 0.98 2.79
N SER A 216 -23.53 0.06 2.02
CA SER A 216 -24.59 0.34 1.03
C SER A 216 -26.01 0.31 1.61
N ALA A 217 -26.20 -0.11 2.88
CA ALA A 217 -27.49 -0.12 3.51
C ALA A 217 -27.97 1.31 3.80
N ALA A 218 -29.19 1.64 3.38
CA ALA A 218 -29.76 2.99 3.59
C ALA A 218 -29.94 3.34 5.08
N SER A 219 -30.26 2.36 5.94
CA SER A 219 -30.42 2.51 7.40
C SER A 219 -29.95 1.24 8.10
N PRO A 220 -28.64 1.03 8.29
CA PRO A 220 -28.14 -0.17 8.95
C PRO A 220 -28.50 -0.13 10.46
N SER A 221 -28.82 -1.28 11.06
CA SER A 221 -28.91 -1.39 12.52
C SER A 221 -27.54 -1.11 13.16
N VAL A 222 -27.54 -0.75 14.45
CA VAL A 222 -26.30 -0.44 15.19
C VAL A 222 -25.26 -1.55 15.04
N LEU A 223 -25.65 -2.78 15.34
CA LEU A 223 -24.73 -3.92 15.25
C LEU A 223 -24.28 -4.21 13.81
N PHE A 224 -25.15 -3.96 12.80
CA PHE A 224 -24.76 -4.16 11.40
C PHE A 224 -23.76 -3.09 10.93
N ALA A 225 -23.92 -1.85 11.35
CA ALA A 225 -22.96 -0.79 11.08
C ALA A 225 -21.59 -1.09 11.74
N TRP A 226 -21.56 -1.56 12.99
CA TRP A 226 -20.31 -1.98 13.63
C TRP A 226 -19.68 -3.19 12.95
N LEU A 227 -20.47 -4.21 12.58
CA LEU A 227 -19.98 -5.38 11.84
C LEU A 227 -19.35 -4.96 10.50
N GLY A 228 -20.00 -4.03 9.77
CA GLY A 228 -19.46 -3.48 8.53
C GLY A 228 -18.16 -2.71 8.74
N ALA A 229 -18.08 -1.86 9.76
CA ALA A 229 -16.86 -1.09 10.08
C ALA A 229 -15.68 -2.01 10.45
N VAL A 230 -15.91 -3.05 11.26
CA VAL A 230 -14.90 -4.06 11.61
C VAL A 230 -14.51 -4.90 10.40
N SER A 231 -15.48 -5.32 9.57
CA SER A 231 -15.20 -6.06 8.34
C SER A 231 -14.37 -5.24 7.36
N TYR A 232 -14.67 -3.95 7.20
CA TYR A 232 -13.85 -3.05 6.38
C TYR A 232 -12.45 -2.85 6.96
N THR A 233 -12.31 -2.80 8.27
CA THR A 233 -11.01 -2.74 8.96
C THR A 233 -10.14 -3.94 8.59
N PHE A 234 -10.70 -5.15 8.56
CA PHE A 234 -10.00 -6.34 8.08
C PHE A 234 -9.78 -6.31 6.57
N GLN A 235 -10.77 -5.90 5.78
CA GLN A 235 -10.67 -5.81 4.33
C GLN A 235 -9.49 -4.94 3.90
N ILE A 236 -9.39 -3.70 4.39
CA ILE A 236 -8.32 -2.79 3.99
C ILE A 236 -6.93 -3.31 4.38
N TYR A 237 -6.82 -3.96 5.53
CA TYR A 237 -5.56 -4.56 5.97
C TYR A 237 -5.17 -5.76 5.10
N PHE A 238 -6.07 -6.74 4.94
CA PHE A 238 -5.74 -7.96 4.21
C PHE A 238 -5.65 -7.73 2.70
N ASP A 239 -6.43 -6.83 2.12
CA ASP A 239 -6.31 -6.48 0.70
C ASP A 239 -4.96 -5.84 0.39
N PHE A 240 -4.54 -4.88 1.20
CA PHE A 240 -3.30 -4.16 0.97
C PHE A 240 -2.06 -4.94 1.41
N SER A 241 -2.08 -5.60 2.57
CA SER A 241 -0.96 -6.44 3.00
C SER A 241 -0.77 -7.65 2.09
N ALA A 242 -1.85 -8.22 1.54
CA ALA A 242 -1.80 -9.29 0.54
C ALA A 242 -1.04 -8.85 -0.71
N TYR A 243 -1.38 -7.67 -1.24
CA TYR A 243 -0.68 -7.14 -2.41
C TYR A 243 0.81 -6.90 -2.11
N SER A 244 1.12 -6.33 -0.93
CA SER A 244 2.51 -6.14 -0.50
C SER A 244 3.27 -7.46 -0.37
N ASP A 245 2.66 -8.50 0.21
CA ASP A 245 3.29 -9.83 0.31
C ASP A 245 3.51 -10.46 -1.06
N MET A 246 2.54 -10.34 -1.97
CA MET A 246 2.69 -10.80 -3.36
C MET A 246 3.82 -10.05 -4.07
N ALA A 247 3.90 -8.74 -3.92
CA ALA A 247 4.94 -7.90 -4.52
C ALA A 247 6.35 -8.26 -3.99
N ILE A 248 6.49 -8.40 -2.67
CA ILE A 248 7.75 -8.79 -2.03
C ILE A 248 8.14 -10.22 -2.45
N GLY A 249 7.17 -11.14 -2.50
CA GLY A 249 7.38 -12.50 -2.97
C GLY A 249 7.87 -12.56 -4.42
N LEU A 250 7.22 -11.81 -5.32
CA LEU A 250 7.64 -11.68 -6.72
C LEU A 250 9.04 -11.06 -6.84
N GLY A 251 9.29 -9.96 -6.12
CA GLY A 251 10.63 -9.37 -6.09
C GLY A 251 11.69 -10.40 -5.72
N ARG A 252 11.47 -11.15 -4.64
CA ARG A 252 12.39 -12.18 -4.14
C ARG A 252 12.62 -13.32 -5.13
N MET A 253 11.59 -13.74 -5.87
CA MET A 253 11.74 -14.75 -6.93
C MET A 253 12.67 -14.30 -8.06
N PHE A 254 12.77 -13.00 -8.33
CA PHE A 254 13.67 -12.41 -9.31
C PHE A 254 14.99 -11.88 -8.69
N GLY A 255 15.24 -12.12 -7.40
CA GLY A 255 16.44 -11.69 -6.69
C GLY A 255 16.44 -10.23 -6.25
N PHE A 256 15.25 -9.61 -6.07
CA PHE A 256 15.09 -8.29 -5.50
C PHE A 256 14.49 -8.36 -4.08
N HIS A 257 15.06 -7.60 -3.14
CA HIS A 257 14.64 -7.58 -1.74
C HIS A 257 13.95 -6.27 -1.39
N PHE A 258 12.61 -6.31 -1.38
CA PHE A 258 11.81 -5.16 -0.97
C PHE A 258 11.63 -5.14 0.55
N LEU A 259 11.50 -3.92 1.09
CA LEU A 259 11.26 -3.73 2.51
C LEU A 259 9.81 -4.10 2.89
N GLU A 260 9.64 -4.50 4.16
CA GLU A 260 8.32 -4.77 4.72
C GLU A 260 7.44 -3.53 4.72
N ASN A 261 6.17 -3.71 4.35
CA ASN A 261 5.19 -2.63 4.31
C ASN A 261 4.19 -2.69 5.48
N PHE A 262 4.03 -3.86 6.09
CA PHE A 262 3.16 -4.10 7.25
C PHE A 262 3.85 -4.98 8.28
N ASN A 263 3.65 -4.67 9.57
CA ASN A 263 4.14 -5.47 10.69
C ASN A 263 3.06 -5.60 11.77
N TYR A 264 2.03 -6.42 11.51
CA TYR A 264 0.92 -6.65 12.42
C TYR A 264 0.36 -5.36 13.06
N PRO A 265 -0.15 -4.41 12.25
CA PRO A 265 -0.51 -3.07 12.74
C PRO A 265 -1.64 -3.08 13.78
N TYR A 266 -2.50 -4.09 13.75
CA TYR A 266 -3.65 -4.19 14.64
C TYR A 266 -3.32 -4.75 16.04
N VAL A 267 -2.06 -5.00 16.39
CA VAL A 267 -1.64 -5.25 17.78
C VAL A 267 -1.17 -3.98 18.50
N SER A 268 -1.20 -2.84 17.82
CA SER A 268 -0.66 -1.58 18.34
C SER A 268 -1.40 -1.07 19.57
N ARG A 269 -0.67 -0.38 20.45
CA ARG A 269 -1.17 0.19 21.71
C ARG A 269 -1.22 1.72 21.68
N SER A 270 -0.87 2.33 20.56
CA SER A 270 -0.98 3.77 20.31
C SER A 270 -1.09 4.02 18.81
N ILE A 271 -1.62 5.18 18.42
CA ILE A 271 -1.68 5.61 17.02
C ILE A 271 -0.27 5.81 16.46
N THR A 272 0.65 6.28 17.29
CA THR A 272 2.08 6.39 16.94
C THR A 272 2.69 5.03 16.61
N GLU A 273 2.41 4.00 17.38
CA GLU A 273 2.85 2.63 17.10
C GLU A 273 2.17 2.06 15.86
N PHE A 274 0.86 2.29 15.70
CA PHE A 274 0.11 1.86 14.53
C PHE A 274 0.78 2.30 13.23
N TRP A 275 1.15 3.59 13.10
CA TRP A 275 1.80 4.13 11.90
C TRP A 275 3.24 3.67 11.68
N ARG A 276 3.90 3.13 12.69
CA ARG A 276 5.19 2.44 12.54
C ARG A 276 5.06 1.04 11.95
N ARG A 277 3.83 0.48 11.98
CA ARG A 277 3.51 -0.87 11.55
C ARG A 277 2.64 -0.93 10.29
N TRP A 278 1.96 0.17 9.97
CA TRP A 278 1.07 0.33 8.83
C TRP A 278 1.73 1.12 7.71
N HIS A 279 1.69 0.60 6.47
CA HIS A 279 2.18 1.27 5.25
C HIS A 279 3.55 1.93 5.46
N ILE A 280 4.51 1.13 5.94
CA ILE A 280 5.83 1.58 6.41
C ILE A 280 6.57 2.34 5.30
N SER A 281 6.44 1.88 4.04
CA SER A 281 7.10 2.51 2.90
C SER A 281 6.62 3.94 2.65
N LEU A 282 5.31 4.21 2.73
CA LEU A 282 4.75 5.56 2.61
C LEU A 282 5.13 6.44 3.80
N SER A 283 5.00 5.92 5.02
CA SER A 283 5.34 6.63 6.25
C SER A 283 6.81 7.05 6.27
N THR A 284 7.73 6.18 5.85
CA THR A 284 9.15 6.48 5.74
C THR A 284 9.43 7.45 4.59
N TRP A 285 8.71 7.36 3.47
CA TRP A 285 8.84 8.31 2.38
C TRP A 285 8.49 9.74 2.83
N PHE A 286 7.31 9.95 3.45
CA PHE A 286 6.93 11.26 3.97
C PHE A 286 7.86 11.75 5.08
N ARG A 287 8.36 10.85 5.94
CA ARG A 287 9.37 11.22 6.95
C ARG A 287 10.63 11.79 6.32
N ASP A 288 11.20 11.10 5.33
CA ASP A 288 12.54 11.40 4.84
C ASP A 288 12.55 12.48 3.75
N TYR A 289 11.48 12.62 2.98
CA TYR A 289 11.40 13.60 1.90
C TYR A 289 10.57 14.86 2.24
N VAL A 290 9.74 14.83 3.29
CA VAL A 290 8.93 15.97 3.71
C VAL A 290 9.23 16.37 5.15
N TYR A 291 9.04 15.48 6.13
CA TYR A 291 9.11 15.83 7.54
C TYR A 291 10.51 16.26 7.99
N ILE A 292 11.55 15.49 7.66
CA ILE A 292 12.94 15.82 8.02
C ILE A 292 13.41 17.11 7.34
N PRO A 293 13.21 17.34 6.03
CA PRO A 293 13.57 18.61 5.39
C PRO A 293 12.88 19.84 5.96
N LEU A 294 11.65 19.71 6.50
CA LEU A 294 10.95 20.80 7.19
C LEU A 294 11.49 21.09 8.60
N GLY A 295 12.49 20.34 9.09
CA GLY A 295 13.10 20.46 10.41
C GLY A 295 12.80 19.31 11.38
N GLY A 296 11.89 18.40 11.00
CA GLY A 296 11.56 17.19 11.78
C GLY A 296 11.18 17.50 13.23
N ASN A 297 11.85 16.80 14.18
CA ASN A 297 11.71 17.03 15.63
C ASN A 297 12.71 18.07 16.18
N ARG A 298 13.67 18.54 15.37
CA ARG A 298 14.76 19.43 15.81
C ARG A 298 14.38 20.91 15.60
N CYS A 299 13.17 21.29 16.03
CA CYS A 299 12.64 22.62 15.85
C CYS A 299 11.68 22.97 17.03
N SER A 300 11.18 24.20 17.08
CA SER A 300 10.24 24.63 18.09
C SER A 300 8.94 23.81 18.06
N ARG A 301 8.19 23.73 19.18
CA ARG A 301 6.95 23.01 19.27
C ARG A 301 5.92 23.46 18.21
N ALA A 302 5.77 24.76 17.99
CA ALA A 302 4.86 25.29 16.97
C ALA A 302 5.26 24.83 15.55
N ARG A 303 6.55 24.90 15.22
CA ARG A 303 7.06 24.41 13.93
C ARG A 303 6.87 22.90 13.77
N ASN A 304 7.07 22.12 14.84
CA ASN A 304 6.83 20.68 14.80
C ASN A 304 5.36 20.33 14.55
N ILE A 305 4.43 21.08 15.16
CA ILE A 305 2.98 20.94 14.90
C ILE A 305 2.68 21.24 13.43
N LEU A 306 3.24 22.32 12.89
CA LEU A 306 3.07 22.66 11.47
C LEU A 306 3.66 21.59 10.55
N ASN A 307 4.83 21.04 10.85
CA ASN A 307 5.43 19.96 10.09
C ASN A 307 4.54 18.71 10.05
N LEU A 308 3.96 18.33 11.19
CA LEU A 308 3.01 17.21 11.28
C LEU A 308 1.72 17.52 10.52
N PHE A 309 1.19 18.74 10.61
CA PHE A 309 0.03 19.18 9.83
C PHE A 309 0.28 19.01 8.33
N ILE A 310 1.41 19.53 7.81
CA ILE A 310 1.77 19.43 6.40
C ILE A 310 1.85 17.97 5.96
N VAL A 311 2.54 17.12 6.73
CA VAL A 311 2.69 15.68 6.39
C VAL A 311 1.32 15.00 6.32
N TRP A 312 0.46 15.20 7.31
CA TRP A 312 -0.82 14.48 7.37
C TRP A 312 -1.86 15.03 6.40
N PHE A 313 -1.83 16.33 6.14
CA PHE A 313 -2.64 16.96 5.09
C PHE A 313 -2.24 16.40 3.71
N LEU A 314 -0.93 16.35 3.40
CA LEU A 314 -0.43 15.77 2.16
C LEU A 314 -0.67 14.28 2.06
N THR A 315 -0.62 13.53 3.18
CA THR A 315 -0.96 12.10 3.21
C THR A 315 -2.43 11.88 2.88
N GLY A 316 -3.33 12.70 3.42
CA GLY A 316 -4.75 12.68 3.06
C GLY A 316 -4.97 12.96 1.58
N LEU A 317 -4.39 14.03 1.05
CA LEU A 317 -4.43 14.35 -0.38
C LEU A 317 -3.86 13.22 -1.25
N TRP A 318 -2.76 12.61 -0.83
CA TRP A 318 -2.13 11.52 -1.59
C TRP A 318 -3.08 10.33 -1.77
N HIS A 319 -3.93 10.02 -0.80
CA HIS A 319 -4.91 8.94 -0.90
C HIS A 319 -6.03 9.27 -1.88
N GLY A 320 -6.57 10.48 -1.90
CA GLY A 320 -7.65 10.80 -2.83
C GLY A 320 -8.02 12.28 -2.87
N ALA A 321 -8.62 12.67 -3.99
CA ALA A 321 -9.08 14.03 -4.25
C ALA A 321 -10.52 14.19 -3.73
N SER A 322 -10.71 14.15 -2.43
CA SER A 322 -12.01 14.38 -1.78
C SER A 322 -11.85 14.82 -0.33
N TRP A 323 -12.88 15.47 0.23
CA TRP A 323 -12.87 16.00 1.58
C TRP A 323 -12.75 14.93 2.66
N ASN A 324 -13.30 13.74 2.47
CA ASN A 324 -13.19 12.64 3.43
C ASN A 324 -11.74 12.18 3.60
N PHE A 325 -10.91 12.13 2.54
CA PHE A 325 -9.49 11.81 2.68
C PHE A 325 -8.69 12.91 3.37
N ILE A 326 -9.03 14.19 3.11
CA ILE A 326 -8.43 15.31 3.83
C ILE A 326 -8.78 15.22 5.31
N CYS A 327 -10.05 15.02 5.65
CA CYS A 327 -10.50 14.84 7.03
C CYS A 327 -9.87 13.62 7.70
N TRP A 328 -9.69 12.52 6.96
CA TRP A 328 -8.98 11.34 7.45
C TRP A 328 -7.51 11.65 7.79
N GLY A 329 -6.79 12.37 6.95
CA GLY A 329 -5.44 12.81 7.26
C GLY A 329 -5.39 13.73 8.48
N LEU A 330 -6.32 14.69 8.58
CA LEU A 330 -6.41 15.59 9.73
C LEU A 330 -6.82 14.86 11.02
N TRP A 331 -7.62 13.79 10.96
CA TRP A 331 -7.91 12.92 12.08
C TRP A 331 -6.62 12.37 12.71
N PHE A 332 -5.73 11.79 11.90
CA PHE A 332 -4.45 11.29 12.40
C PHE A 332 -3.49 12.40 12.85
N PHE A 333 -3.50 13.56 12.20
CA PHE A 333 -2.79 14.73 12.68
C PHE A 333 -3.17 15.09 14.12
N VAL A 334 -4.47 15.20 14.41
CA VAL A 334 -4.98 15.54 15.76
C VAL A 334 -4.58 14.46 16.76
N LEU A 335 -4.76 13.18 16.43
CA LEU A 335 -4.44 12.07 17.33
C LEU A 335 -2.94 12.02 17.67
N LEU A 336 -2.08 12.19 16.67
CA LEU A 336 -0.63 12.14 16.87
C LEU A 336 -0.11 13.33 17.67
N ILE A 337 -0.66 14.52 17.47
CA ILE A 337 -0.34 15.67 18.31
C ILE A 337 -0.83 15.44 19.74
N GLY A 338 -2.04 14.93 19.89
CA GLY A 338 -2.61 14.58 21.18
C GLY A 338 -1.73 13.56 21.92
N GLU A 339 -1.34 12.47 21.29
CA GLU A 339 -0.41 11.49 21.88
C GLU A 339 0.96 12.12 22.21
N LYS A 340 1.49 12.95 21.31
CA LYS A 340 2.81 13.52 21.50
C LYS A 340 2.88 14.58 22.58
N PHE A 341 1.86 15.45 22.72
CA PHE A 341 1.96 16.66 23.52
C PHE A 341 0.94 16.78 24.65
N VAL A 342 -0.13 15.95 24.66
CA VAL A 342 -1.25 16.09 25.59
C VAL A 342 -1.43 14.84 26.44
N TRP A 343 -1.90 13.73 25.86
CA TRP A 343 -2.33 12.55 26.66
C TRP A 343 -1.43 11.32 26.53
N GLY A 344 -0.36 11.32 25.72
CA GLY A 344 0.47 10.12 25.53
C GLY A 344 1.08 9.56 26.81
N LYS A 345 1.47 10.42 27.75
CA LYS A 345 1.95 9.98 29.09
C LYS A 345 0.85 9.31 29.91
N ALA A 346 -0.39 9.81 29.83
CA ALA A 346 -1.53 9.19 30.51
C ALA A 346 -1.87 7.85 29.85
N LEU A 347 -1.92 7.81 28.51
CA LEU A 347 -2.15 6.58 27.74
C LEU A 347 -1.13 5.49 28.10
N SER A 348 0.15 5.81 28.18
CA SER A 348 1.20 4.82 28.51
C SER A 348 1.11 4.22 29.91
N ARG A 349 0.33 4.84 30.83
CA ARG A 349 0.09 4.33 32.18
C ARG A 349 -1.12 3.40 32.27
N LEU A 350 -1.97 3.35 31.25
CA LEU A 350 -3.13 2.47 31.21
C LEU A 350 -2.69 1.00 31.02
N PRO A 351 -3.50 0.02 31.45
CA PRO A 351 -3.30 -1.37 31.11
C PRO A 351 -3.25 -1.57 29.58
N ALA A 352 -2.43 -2.53 29.12
CA ALA A 352 -2.22 -2.80 27.69
C ALA A 352 -3.52 -3.01 26.90
N LEU A 353 -4.52 -3.66 27.52
CA LEU A 353 -5.82 -3.89 26.91
C LEU A 353 -6.57 -2.57 26.61
N LEU A 354 -6.52 -1.60 27.54
CA LEU A 354 -7.16 -0.31 27.35
C LEU A 354 -6.43 0.55 26.30
N GLN A 355 -5.09 0.49 26.29
CA GLN A 355 -4.29 1.13 25.24
C GLN A 355 -4.66 0.56 23.85
N HIS A 356 -4.78 -0.76 23.76
CA HIS A 356 -5.15 -1.45 22.52
C HIS A 356 -6.59 -1.08 22.10
N PHE A 357 -7.55 -1.11 23.02
CA PHE A 357 -8.93 -0.70 22.75
C PHE A 357 -9.02 0.74 22.25
N TYR A 358 -8.35 1.67 22.91
CA TYR A 358 -8.23 3.08 22.45
C TYR A 358 -7.74 3.15 21.01
N THR A 359 -6.65 2.47 20.72
CA THR A 359 -6.01 2.50 19.40
C THR A 359 -6.94 1.94 18.34
N MET A 360 -7.49 0.75 18.57
CA MET A 360 -8.34 0.07 17.58
C MET A 360 -9.66 0.78 17.34
N LEU A 361 -10.28 1.35 18.38
CA LEU A 361 -11.50 2.14 18.23
C LEU A 361 -11.28 3.34 17.30
N LEU A 362 -10.19 4.09 17.52
CA LEU A 362 -9.87 5.25 16.69
C LEU A 362 -9.45 4.89 15.26
N VAL A 363 -8.80 3.75 15.10
CA VAL A 363 -8.46 3.19 13.79
C VAL A 363 -9.73 2.77 13.03
N VAL A 364 -10.67 2.07 13.68
CA VAL A 364 -11.96 1.70 13.05
C VAL A 364 -12.72 2.95 12.61
N PHE A 365 -12.80 3.99 13.44
CA PHE A 365 -13.42 5.27 13.05
C PHE A 365 -12.70 5.91 11.86
N SER A 366 -11.39 5.88 11.84
CA SER A 366 -10.62 6.39 10.69
C SER A 366 -10.96 5.65 9.39
N TRP A 367 -11.18 4.33 9.46
CA TRP A 367 -11.53 3.54 8.29
C TRP A 367 -12.96 3.78 7.80
N VAL A 368 -13.89 4.16 8.68
CA VAL A 368 -15.23 4.63 8.26
C VAL A 368 -15.12 5.91 7.43
N LEU A 369 -14.31 6.91 7.87
CA LEU A 369 -14.02 8.11 7.08
C LEU A 369 -13.40 7.76 5.72
N PHE A 370 -12.47 6.82 5.71
CA PHE A 370 -11.74 6.43 4.51
C PHE A 370 -12.62 5.68 3.49
N ARG A 371 -13.59 4.86 3.98
CA ARG A 371 -14.48 4.03 3.14
C ARG A 371 -15.61 4.81 2.50
N ALA A 372 -16.10 5.82 3.19
CA ALA A 372 -17.27 6.57 2.76
C ALA A 372 -16.97 7.37 1.48
N ASP A 373 -17.94 7.43 0.57
CA ASP A 373 -17.78 8.15 -0.70
C ASP A 373 -17.78 9.68 -0.50
N THR A 374 -18.46 10.16 0.53
CA THR A 374 -18.52 11.58 0.91
C THR A 374 -18.42 11.75 2.44
N LEU A 375 -18.05 12.96 2.89
CA LEU A 375 -18.02 13.27 4.30
C LEU A 375 -19.43 13.17 4.93
N GLY A 376 -20.48 13.57 4.21
CA GLY A 376 -21.87 13.40 4.64
C GLY A 376 -22.24 11.94 4.86
N ALA A 377 -21.86 11.04 3.93
CA ALA A 377 -22.07 9.61 4.08
C ALA A 377 -21.33 9.04 5.29
N ALA A 378 -20.10 9.50 5.55
CA ALA A 378 -19.37 9.10 6.75
C ALA A 378 -20.09 9.50 8.04
N LEU A 379 -20.56 10.74 8.12
CA LEU A 379 -21.29 11.23 9.29
C LEU A 379 -22.62 10.48 9.51
N THR A 380 -23.33 10.17 8.43
CA THR A 380 -24.57 9.35 8.48
C THR A 380 -24.25 7.94 8.98
N TYR A 381 -23.15 7.35 8.52
CA TYR A 381 -22.74 6.01 8.97
C TYR A 381 -22.32 6.02 10.45
N PHE A 382 -21.59 7.03 10.92
CA PHE A 382 -21.31 7.21 12.34
C PHE A 382 -22.62 7.34 13.16
N ALA A 383 -23.57 8.15 12.71
CA ALA A 383 -24.86 8.28 13.39
C ALA A 383 -25.56 6.91 13.51
N ALA A 384 -25.51 6.07 12.46
CA ALA A 384 -26.07 4.71 12.49
C ALA A 384 -25.33 3.80 13.49
N MET A 385 -24.00 3.89 13.59
CA MET A 385 -23.21 3.15 14.60
C MET A 385 -23.62 3.49 16.04
N PHE A 386 -24.18 4.68 16.27
CA PHE A 386 -24.62 5.16 17.58
C PHE A 386 -26.14 5.26 17.75
N GLY A 387 -26.93 4.62 16.87
CA GLY A 387 -28.35 4.39 17.10
C GLY A 387 -29.31 5.28 16.34
N SER A 388 -28.88 6.08 15.37
CA SER A 388 -29.78 6.95 14.60
C SER A 388 -30.84 6.18 13.79
N SER A 389 -30.61 4.90 13.50
CA SER A 389 -31.59 4.03 12.84
C SER A 389 -32.74 3.60 13.75
N GLY A 390 -32.65 3.77 15.06
CA GLY A 390 -33.62 3.26 16.05
C GLY A 390 -33.63 1.74 16.21
N VAL A 391 -32.85 0.98 15.43
CA VAL A 391 -32.77 -0.48 15.43
C VAL A 391 -31.39 -0.91 15.93
N PHE A 392 -31.33 -1.56 17.09
CA PHE A 392 -30.08 -2.05 17.67
C PHE A 392 -29.55 -3.29 16.93
N CYS A 393 -30.41 -4.32 16.77
CA CYS A 393 -30.10 -5.57 16.11
C CYS A 393 -31.17 -5.88 15.05
N GLY A 394 -30.76 -6.23 13.85
CA GLY A 394 -31.66 -6.58 12.75
C GLY A 394 -31.28 -7.93 12.13
N GLU A 395 -32.16 -8.50 11.31
CA GLU A 395 -31.95 -9.80 10.66
C GLU A 395 -30.65 -9.84 9.83
N ARG A 396 -30.28 -8.74 9.17
CA ARG A 396 -29.08 -8.68 8.35
C ARG A 396 -27.80 -8.93 9.14
N VAL A 397 -27.67 -8.40 10.37
CA VAL A 397 -26.45 -8.64 11.17
C VAL A 397 -26.34 -10.11 11.55
N ILE A 398 -27.45 -10.76 11.88
CA ILE A 398 -27.49 -12.20 12.22
C ILE A 398 -27.07 -13.02 11.00
N TYR A 399 -27.68 -12.73 9.83
CA TYR A 399 -27.34 -13.42 8.59
C TYR A 399 -25.86 -13.32 8.27
N TYR A 400 -25.30 -12.09 8.16
CA TYR A 400 -23.89 -11.90 7.80
C TYR A 400 -22.92 -12.40 8.88
N ALA A 401 -23.28 -12.31 10.16
CA ALA A 401 -22.46 -12.86 11.22
C ALA A 401 -22.41 -14.39 11.18
N LEU A 402 -23.53 -15.06 10.91
CA LEU A 402 -23.57 -16.53 10.80
C LEU A 402 -22.95 -17.06 9.51
N GLU A 403 -23.06 -16.33 8.41
CA GLU A 403 -22.48 -16.72 7.12
C GLU A 403 -20.96 -16.58 7.11
N PHE A 404 -20.41 -15.48 7.68
CA PHE A 404 -18.99 -15.11 7.57
C PHE A 404 -18.20 -15.24 8.87
N TRP A 405 -18.75 -15.92 9.92
CA TRP A 405 -18.01 -16.08 11.19
C TRP A 405 -16.66 -16.80 11.04
N PRO A 406 -16.49 -17.81 10.13
CA PRO A 406 -15.19 -18.46 10.00
C PRO A 406 -14.13 -17.51 9.44
N GLU A 407 -14.48 -16.72 8.41
CA GLU A 407 -13.58 -15.75 7.80
C GLU A 407 -13.26 -14.61 8.77
N LEU A 408 -14.24 -14.14 9.54
CA LEU A 408 -14.01 -13.12 10.58
C LEU A 408 -13.07 -13.64 11.68
N LEU A 409 -13.26 -14.88 12.13
CA LEU A 409 -12.35 -15.51 13.08
C LEU A 409 -10.95 -15.69 12.52
N CYS A 410 -10.83 -16.16 11.27
CA CYS A 410 -9.55 -16.27 10.57
C CYS A 410 -8.88 -14.91 10.42
N CYS A 411 -9.63 -13.84 10.15
CA CYS A 411 -9.12 -12.47 10.11
C CYS A 411 -8.55 -12.03 11.47
N CYS A 412 -9.26 -12.32 12.57
CA CYS A 412 -8.76 -12.02 13.92
C CYS A 412 -7.43 -12.73 14.19
N VAL A 413 -7.35 -14.03 13.90
CA VAL A 413 -6.13 -14.83 14.10
C VAL A 413 -4.98 -14.36 13.20
N ALA A 414 -5.26 -14.13 11.91
CA ALA A 414 -4.25 -13.72 10.93
C ALA A 414 -3.74 -12.28 11.15
N ALA A 415 -4.49 -11.43 11.85
CA ALA A 415 -4.06 -10.09 12.26
C ALA A 415 -3.06 -10.10 13.43
N LEU A 416 -2.93 -11.23 14.14
CA LEU A 416 -1.99 -11.44 15.24
C LEU A 416 -0.65 -12.02 14.72
N PRO A 417 0.46 -11.85 15.44
CA PRO A 417 1.78 -12.39 15.06
C PRO A 417 1.90 -13.91 15.33
N VAL A 418 0.86 -14.68 15.02
CA VAL A 418 0.77 -16.13 15.30
C VAL A 418 1.90 -16.88 14.60
N LYS A 419 2.22 -16.50 13.36
CA LYS A 419 3.32 -17.10 12.60
C LYS A 419 4.64 -16.96 13.37
N THR A 420 5.00 -15.76 13.80
CA THR A 420 6.24 -15.49 14.53
C THR A 420 6.28 -16.24 15.85
N LEU A 421 5.15 -16.28 16.59
CA LEU A 421 5.06 -17.02 17.85
C LEU A 421 5.26 -18.53 17.66
N LEU A 422 4.68 -19.11 16.61
CA LEU A 422 4.86 -20.52 16.27
C LEU A 422 6.29 -20.83 15.84
N GLU A 423 6.89 -19.98 15.00
CA GLU A 423 8.27 -20.14 14.55
C GLU A 423 9.22 -20.12 15.78
N THR A 424 9.11 -19.12 16.65
CA THR A 424 9.91 -19.03 17.89
C THR A 424 9.73 -20.27 18.78
N ALA A 425 8.48 -20.70 19.01
CA ALA A 425 8.19 -21.86 19.85
C ALA A 425 8.71 -23.19 19.26
N LEU A 426 8.77 -23.30 17.92
CA LEU A 426 9.33 -24.48 17.24
C LEU A 426 10.86 -24.45 17.24
N GLU A 427 11.46 -23.27 17.10
CA GLU A 427 12.92 -23.08 17.18
C GLU A 427 13.44 -23.39 18.60
N GLU A 428 12.75 -22.92 19.64
CA GLU A 428 13.10 -23.20 21.04
C GLU A 428 13.08 -24.71 21.38
N ARG A 429 12.20 -25.51 20.72
CA ARG A 429 12.14 -26.96 20.92
C ARG A 429 13.30 -27.74 20.34
N ASP A 430 13.99 -27.20 19.34
CA ASP A 430 15.14 -27.77 18.60
C ASP A 430 15.07 -29.28 18.31
N SER A 431 13.89 -29.82 18.06
CA SER A 431 13.71 -31.23 17.72
C SER A 431 13.78 -31.46 16.21
N ARG A 432 14.04 -32.69 15.76
CA ARG A 432 13.99 -33.06 14.35
C ARG A 432 12.61 -32.78 13.73
N ILE A 433 11.54 -32.99 14.49
CA ILE A 433 10.17 -32.73 14.08
C ILE A 433 9.94 -31.23 13.94
N SER A 434 10.37 -30.40 14.90
CA SER A 434 10.25 -28.94 14.82
C SER A 434 10.96 -28.37 13.59
N ARG A 435 12.18 -28.82 13.31
CA ARG A 435 12.92 -28.42 12.10
C ARG A 435 12.22 -28.86 10.83
N ALA A 436 11.68 -30.08 10.76
CA ALA A 436 10.91 -30.54 9.62
C ALA A 436 9.64 -29.72 9.41
N VAL A 437 8.93 -29.36 10.48
CA VAL A 437 7.73 -28.49 10.42
C VAL A 437 8.09 -27.09 9.96
N LEU A 438 9.17 -26.50 10.43
CA LEU A 438 9.64 -25.17 9.99
C LEU A 438 9.99 -25.13 8.50
N ILE A 439 10.56 -26.19 7.94
CA ILE A 439 10.98 -26.27 6.54
C ILE A 439 9.84 -26.65 5.62
N ALA A 440 9.07 -27.67 5.95
CA ALA A 440 8.04 -28.25 5.09
C ALA A 440 6.66 -27.63 5.32
N GLY A 441 6.33 -27.24 6.57
CA GLY A 441 5.04 -26.70 6.93
C GLY A 441 4.58 -25.52 6.09
N PRO A 442 5.38 -24.44 5.94
CA PRO A 442 5.00 -23.30 5.12
C PRO A 442 4.77 -23.66 3.64
N LYS A 443 5.55 -24.61 3.10
CA LYS A 443 5.43 -25.07 1.71
C LYS A 443 4.14 -25.88 1.50
N LEU A 444 3.84 -26.82 2.39
CA LEU A 444 2.62 -27.62 2.32
C LEU A 444 1.38 -26.73 2.54
N ALA A 445 1.43 -25.84 3.52
CA ALA A 445 0.37 -24.87 3.75
C ALA A 445 0.14 -23.98 2.52
N SER A 446 1.20 -23.50 1.88
CA SER A 446 1.07 -22.65 0.70
C SER A 446 0.43 -23.38 -0.51
N LEU A 447 0.69 -24.69 -0.69
CA LEU A 447 0.03 -25.50 -1.72
C LEU A 447 -1.46 -25.70 -1.44
N ALA A 448 -1.83 -25.99 -0.20
CA ALA A 448 -3.24 -26.09 0.19
C ALA A 448 -3.96 -24.74 0.00
N LEU A 449 -3.33 -23.65 0.42
CA LEU A 449 -3.87 -22.30 0.26
C LEU A 449 -3.97 -21.88 -1.22
N LEU A 450 -3.02 -22.31 -2.08
CA LEU A 450 -3.11 -22.09 -3.52
C LEU A 450 -4.37 -22.77 -4.09
N THR A 451 -4.61 -24.05 -3.74
CA THR A 451 -5.78 -24.79 -4.21
C THR A 451 -7.07 -24.08 -3.81
N LEU A 452 -7.23 -23.72 -2.52
CA LEU A 452 -8.39 -22.99 -2.04
C LEU A 452 -8.57 -21.63 -2.72
N SER A 453 -7.47 -20.88 -2.87
CA SER A 453 -7.50 -19.57 -3.53
C SER A 453 -7.86 -19.69 -5.01
N TYR A 454 -7.35 -20.71 -5.69
CA TYR A 454 -7.67 -20.95 -7.10
C TYR A 454 -9.14 -21.36 -7.27
N CYS A 455 -9.68 -22.21 -6.41
CA CYS A 455 -11.11 -22.52 -6.41
C CYS A 455 -11.96 -21.26 -6.26
N LYS A 456 -11.65 -20.39 -5.28
CA LYS A 456 -12.36 -19.12 -5.10
C LYS A 456 -12.17 -18.16 -6.29
N LEU A 457 -11.01 -18.17 -6.95
CA LEU A 457 -10.73 -17.34 -8.11
C LEU A 457 -11.54 -17.76 -9.34
N VAL A 458 -11.72 -19.07 -9.56
CA VAL A 458 -12.46 -19.59 -10.72
C VAL A 458 -13.97 -19.53 -10.51
N THR A 459 -14.45 -19.75 -9.28
CA THR A 459 -15.88 -19.76 -8.96
C THR A 459 -16.45 -18.38 -8.63
N GLY A 460 -15.61 -17.43 -8.20
CA GLY A 460 -16.03 -16.09 -7.75
C GLY A 460 -15.73 -14.99 -8.77
N SER A 461 -16.74 -14.19 -9.13
CA SER A 461 -16.58 -12.96 -9.91
C SER A 461 -16.19 -11.75 -9.05
N PHE A 462 -16.40 -11.82 -7.73
CA PHE A 462 -16.16 -10.74 -6.79
C PHE A 462 -14.69 -10.70 -6.36
N ASN A 463 -13.92 -9.81 -6.97
CA ASN A 463 -12.50 -9.63 -6.67
C ASN A 463 -12.15 -8.13 -6.68
N PRO A 464 -12.75 -7.32 -5.78
CA PRO A 464 -12.47 -5.90 -5.70
C PRO A 464 -11.03 -5.68 -5.24
N PHE A 465 -10.40 -4.62 -5.74
CA PHE A 465 -9.12 -4.15 -5.23
C PHE A 465 -9.28 -2.71 -4.75
N ILE A 466 -9.02 -2.53 -3.45
CA ILE A 466 -9.35 -1.28 -2.75
C ILE A 466 -8.64 -0.07 -3.39
N TYR A 467 -7.40 -0.24 -3.86
CA TYR A 467 -6.60 0.82 -4.48
C TYR A 467 -7.12 1.34 -5.83
N PHE A 468 -8.07 0.67 -6.45
CA PHE A 468 -8.70 1.20 -7.67
C PHE A 468 -9.82 2.20 -7.39
N ARG A 469 -10.13 2.44 -6.13
CA ARG A 469 -11.13 3.44 -5.71
C ARG A 469 -10.52 4.82 -5.41
N PHE A 470 -9.20 4.94 -5.33
CA PHE A 470 -8.50 6.16 -4.88
C PHE A 470 -7.64 6.79 -5.96
#